data_e46a4fc39f66961e69553ccd7e1909e9
#
_entry.id   e46a4fc39f66961e69553ccd7e1909e9
#
_cell.length_a   1.000
_cell.length_b   1.000
_cell.length_c   1.000
_cell.angle_alpha   90.00
_cell.angle_beta   90.00
_cell.angle_gamma   90.00
#
_symmetry.space_group_name_H-M   'P 1'
#
loop_
_entity.id
_entity.type
_entity.pdbx_description
1 polymer ?
#
loop_
_entity_poly.entity_id
_entity_poly.type
_entity_poly.pdbx_seq_one_letter_code
_entity_poly.pdbx_strand_id
1 'polypeptide(L)'
;MAPDDAPLLVLEVPGSSRTADVYMAPTLDGLYVPYALQTPADEGEFPFVVLAYGNGGGGLEWLASRVRSHSYITERLLAAGYACAWTRYRTEVEQGFHHGGPLVVDERSGMELMNRSPLEFEDELAILRHVARHPRIDAARLAHVGVSHAGEMLFKLASRYPGVVRAGVAVEPANHEFLDLRPESSDFVDAAQRGRVEEMQMHDTQRVRARCNVDLARERMDAIDVPIMVIGRDDDHLQGIFRLSYELLAESNADASWASWDHPLHGYVFPECDARGQAQVDPTQDAAIDAIISFLDHHLAPLA
;
A
#
# COMPACT_ATOMS: atom_id res chain seq x y z
N MET A 1 9.17 29.69 -1.70
CA MET A 1 9.52 28.26 -1.78
C MET A 1 10.66 28.05 -0.80
N ALA A 2 10.42 27.27 0.25
CA ALA A 2 11.50 26.89 1.17
C ALA A 2 12.51 25.98 0.44
N PRO A 3 13.79 25.89 0.84
CA PRO A 3 14.78 25.04 0.19
C PRO A 3 14.39 23.54 0.15
N ASP A 4 13.43 23.13 0.98
CA ASP A 4 12.95 21.75 1.09
C ASP A 4 11.85 21.38 0.06
N ASP A 5 11.40 22.35 -0.77
CA ASP A 5 10.29 22.16 -1.71
C ASP A 5 10.74 21.80 -3.14
N ALA A 6 12.05 21.71 -3.39
CA ALA A 6 12.57 21.34 -4.69
C ALA A 6 12.72 19.81 -4.80
N PRO A 7 12.42 19.20 -5.96
CA PRO A 7 12.67 17.78 -6.17
C PRO A 7 14.18 17.49 -6.08
N LEU A 8 14.52 16.37 -5.42
CA LEU A 8 15.91 15.88 -5.35
C LEU A 8 16.41 15.51 -6.76
N LEU A 9 15.57 14.90 -7.55
CA LEU A 9 15.84 14.52 -8.93
C LEU A 9 14.53 14.35 -9.71
N VAL A 10 14.63 14.29 -11.02
CA VAL A 10 13.50 14.05 -11.93
C VAL A 10 13.76 12.74 -12.67
N LEU A 11 12.79 11.86 -12.68
CA LEU A 11 12.82 10.57 -13.38
C LEU A 11 12.01 10.64 -14.66
N GLU A 12 12.58 10.13 -15.75
CA GLU A 12 11.84 9.92 -16.99
C GLU A 12 10.90 8.71 -16.84
N VAL A 13 9.70 8.83 -17.40
CA VAL A 13 8.72 7.74 -17.48
C VAL A 13 8.80 7.15 -18.89
N PRO A 14 9.25 5.91 -19.07
CA PRO A 14 9.38 5.30 -20.38
C PRO A 14 8.07 5.32 -21.16
N GLY A 15 8.13 5.71 -22.44
CA GLY A 15 6.96 5.78 -23.33
C GLY A 15 6.03 6.96 -23.07
N SER A 16 6.33 7.82 -22.12
CA SER A 16 5.55 9.02 -21.78
C SER A 16 6.38 10.28 -22.01
N SER A 17 5.71 11.41 -22.27
CA SER A 17 6.33 12.74 -22.21
C SER A 17 6.37 13.32 -20.79
N ARG A 18 5.83 12.61 -19.82
CA ARG A 18 5.76 12.99 -18.41
C ARG A 18 7.03 12.58 -17.66
N THR A 19 7.25 13.24 -16.56
CA THR A 19 8.31 12.92 -15.61
C THR A 19 7.72 12.68 -14.23
N ALA A 20 8.50 12.08 -13.35
CA ALA A 20 8.16 11.98 -11.93
C ALA A 20 9.20 12.77 -11.11
N ASP A 21 8.73 13.68 -10.30
CA ASP A 21 9.56 14.50 -9.42
C ASP A 21 9.80 13.74 -8.10
N VAL A 22 11.05 13.48 -7.77
CA VAL A 22 11.41 12.74 -6.55
C VAL A 22 11.68 13.70 -5.41
N TYR A 23 10.95 13.53 -4.33
CA TYR A 23 11.09 14.27 -3.09
C TYR A 23 11.54 13.35 -1.95
N MET A 24 12.06 13.97 -0.91
CA MET A 24 12.44 13.30 0.34
C MET A 24 11.60 13.85 1.49
N ALA A 25 10.72 13.02 2.04
CA ALA A 25 9.92 13.40 3.19
C ALA A 25 10.72 13.21 4.49
N PRO A 26 10.81 14.21 5.37
CA PRO A 26 11.47 14.07 6.66
C PRO A 26 10.60 13.21 7.58
N THR A 27 11.19 12.21 8.21
CA THR A 27 10.58 11.29 9.15
C THR A 27 10.62 11.78 10.59
N LEU A 28 9.85 11.18 11.48
CA LEU A 28 9.81 11.56 12.90
C LEU A 28 11.15 11.40 13.62
N ASP A 29 11.95 10.44 13.20
CA ASP A 29 13.28 10.18 13.76
C ASP A 29 14.41 10.96 13.07
N GLY A 30 14.07 11.91 12.18
CA GLY A 30 15.02 12.83 11.55
C GLY A 30 15.77 12.27 10.34
N LEU A 31 15.32 11.13 9.81
CA LEU A 31 15.79 10.60 8.52
C LEU A 31 14.89 11.10 7.37
N TYR A 32 15.09 10.56 6.19
CA TYR A 32 14.34 10.93 4.99
C TYR A 32 13.93 9.69 4.21
N VAL A 33 12.70 9.71 3.72
CA VAL A 33 12.14 8.64 2.86
C VAL A 33 11.66 9.21 1.53
N PRO A 34 11.90 8.50 0.41
CA PRO A 34 11.61 9.01 -0.92
C PRO A 34 10.17 8.77 -1.35
N TYR A 35 9.64 9.68 -2.18
CA TYR A 35 8.47 9.45 -2.99
C TYR A 35 8.63 10.12 -4.36
N ALA A 36 8.00 9.57 -5.40
CA ALA A 36 8.05 10.07 -6.77
C ALA A 36 6.65 10.57 -7.18
N LEU A 37 6.50 11.89 -7.22
CA LEU A 37 5.25 12.58 -7.51
C LEU A 37 5.07 12.80 -9.00
N GLN A 38 3.86 12.51 -9.48
CA GLN A 38 3.39 12.90 -10.80
C GLN A 38 2.07 13.66 -10.66
N THR A 39 1.90 14.74 -11.43
CA THR A 39 0.68 15.54 -11.42
C THR A 39 0.09 15.64 -12.83
N PRO A 40 -1.23 15.79 -12.98
CA PRO A 40 -1.83 16.12 -14.26
C PRO A 40 -1.19 17.36 -14.92
N ALA A 41 -1.28 17.48 -16.25
CA ALA A 41 -0.68 18.59 -16.98
C ALA A 41 -1.40 19.92 -16.76
N ASP A 42 -2.68 19.87 -16.41
CA ASP A 42 -3.51 21.05 -16.17
C ASP A 42 -3.04 21.82 -14.94
N GLU A 43 -3.36 23.11 -14.87
CA GLU A 43 -3.10 23.92 -13.70
C GLU A 43 -4.14 23.64 -12.60
N GLY A 44 -3.74 23.79 -11.32
CA GLY A 44 -4.63 23.65 -10.18
C GLY A 44 -4.15 22.65 -9.12
N GLU A 45 -5.00 22.45 -8.12
CA GLU A 45 -4.83 21.45 -7.07
C GLU A 45 -5.63 20.20 -7.42
N PHE A 46 -5.01 19.03 -7.22
CA PHE A 46 -5.58 17.74 -7.61
C PHE A 46 -5.78 16.86 -6.38
N PRO A 47 -6.83 16.02 -6.36
CA PRO A 47 -6.88 14.92 -5.42
C PRO A 47 -5.65 14.02 -5.62
N PHE A 48 -5.18 13.42 -4.55
CA PHE A 48 -3.91 12.72 -4.57
C PHE A 48 -4.05 11.26 -4.12
N VAL A 49 -3.33 10.38 -4.80
CA VAL A 49 -3.29 8.95 -4.52
C VAL A 49 -1.86 8.49 -4.23
N VAL A 50 -1.64 7.98 -3.02
CA VAL A 50 -0.43 7.21 -2.70
C VAL A 50 -0.52 5.83 -3.34
N LEU A 51 0.54 5.41 -3.99
CA LEU A 51 0.75 4.05 -4.50
C LEU A 51 1.88 3.39 -3.69
N ALA A 52 1.56 2.31 -3.01
CA ALA A 52 2.51 1.58 -2.19
C ALA A 52 2.42 0.07 -2.43
N TYR A 53 3.56 -0.63 -2.38
CA TYR A 53 3.60 -2.06 -2.69
C TYR A 53 4.57 -2.81 -1.77
N GLY A 54 4.05 -3.88 -1.18
CA GLY A 54 4.83 -4.89 -0.46
C GLY A 54 5.57 -4.36 0.76
N ASN A 55 6.58 -5.11 1.14
CA ASN A 55 7.49 -4.72 2.22
C ASN A 55 8.33 -3.52 1.82
N GLY A 56 8.70 -2.67 2.75
CA GLY A 56 9.57 -1.51 2.56
C GLY A 56 10.95 -1.88 2.00
N GLY A 57 11.82 -0.88 1.87
CA GLY A 57 13.21 -1.08 1.49
C GLY A 57 13.54 -0.76 0.03
N GLY A 58 14.83 -0.88 -0.32
CA GLY A 58 15.35 -0.54 -1.64
C GLY A 58 15.41 0.95 -1.97
N GLY A 59 14.86 1.81 -1.13
CA GLY A 59 14.99 3.27 -1.22
C GLY A 59 14.74 3.84 -2.62
N LEU A 60 15.63 4.71 -3.08
CA LEU A 60 15.55 5.38 -4.38
C LEU A 60 15.64 4.43 -5.58
N GLU A 61 16.38 3.34 -5.48
CA GLU A 61 16.50 2.36 -6.59
C GLU A 61 15.16 1.66 -6.83
N TRP A 62 14.51 1.23 -5.76
CA TRP A 62 13.19 0.63 -5.85
C TRP A 62 12.19 1.62 -6.45
N LEU A 63 12.17 2.86 -5.94
CA LEU A 63 11.27 3.91 -6.39
C LEU A 63 11.46 4.19 -7.89
N ALA A 64 12.71 4.36 -8.33
CA ALA A 64 13.03 4.59 -9.73
C ALA A 64 12.65 3.39 -10.63
N SER A 65 12.75 2.16 -10.11
CA SER A 65 12.25 0.97 -10.79
C SER A 65 10.75 1.03 -10.97
N ARG A 66 9.97 1.38 -9.94
CA ARG A 66 8.50 1.48 -10.02
C ARG A 66 8.03 2.54 -10.99
N VAL A 67 8.63 3.73 -10.98
CA VAL A 67 8.33 4.79 -11.95
C VAL A 67 8.53 4.28 -13.39
N ARG A 68 9.57 3.47 -13.63
CA ARG A 68 9.86 2.96 -14.98
C ARG A 68 9.01 1.77 -15.38
N SER A 69 8.68 0.87 -14.44
CA SER A 69 8.05 -0.41 -14.77
C SER A 69 6.55 -0.49 -14.48
N HIS A 70 5.96 0.53 -13.84
CA HIS A 70 4.54 0.51 -13.45
C HIS A 70 3.85 1.83 -13.82
N SER A 71 4.21 2.39 -14.99
CA SER A 71 3.62 3.65 -15.46
C SER A 71 2.15 3.51 -15.85
N TYR A 72 1.65 2.32 -16.15
CA TYR A 72 0.26 2.13 -16.58
C TYR A 72 -0.75 2.64 -15.54
N ILE A 73 -0.64 2.19 -14.29
CA ILE A 73 -1.57 2.65 -13.23
C ILE A 73 -1.46 4.15 -12.97
N THR A 74 -0.24 4.70 -13.02
CA THR A 74 -0.05 6.15 -12.83
C THR A 74 -0.67 6.94 -13.96
N GLU A 75 -0.50 6.53 -15.22
CA GLU A 75 -1.14 7.19 -16.38
C GLU A 75 -2.67 7.10 -16.32
N ARG A 76 -3.24 5.98 -15.86
CA ARG A 76 -4.69 5.83 -15.65
C ARG A 76 -5.22 6.82 -14.59
N LEU A 77 -4.52 6.96 -13.46
CA LEU A 77 -4.87 7.91 -12.40
C LEU A 77 -4.71 9.36 -12.86
N LEU A 78 -3.62 9.69 -13.53
CA LEU A 78 -3.40 11.03 -14.09
C LEU A 78 -4.48 11.40 -15.12
N ALA A 79 -4.90 10.45 -15.97
CA ALA A 79 -5.97 10.64 -16.94
C ALA A 79 -7.35 10.84 -16.28
N ALA A 80 -7.55 10.24 -15.10
CA ALA A 80 -8.74 10.43 -14.27
C ALA A 80 -8.68 11.73 -13.42
N GLY A 81 -7.60 12.53 -13.52
CA GLY A 81 -7.46 13.81 -12.83
C GLY A 81 -6.84 13.74 -11.44
N TYR A 82 -6.22 12.61 -11.08
CA TYR A 82 -5.50 12.45 -9.82
C TYR A 82 -4.03 12.80 -9.98
N ALA A 83 -3.45 13.51 -9.04
CA ALA A 83 -2.02 13.43 -8.79
C ALA A 83 -1.73 12.10 -8.07
N CYS A 84 -0.58 11.50 -8.30
CA CYS A 84 -0.21 10.24 -7.65
C CYS A 84 1.29 10.18 -7.38
N ALA A 85 1.66 9.37 -6.39
CA ALA A 85 3.06 9.11 -6.12
C ALA A 85 3.30 7.66 -5.73
N TRP A 86 4.36 7.08 -6.30
CA TRP A 86 4.99 5.91 -5.72
C TRP A 86 5.72 6.33 -4.46
N THR A 87 5.52 5.56 -3.38
CA THR A 87 6.18 5.81 -2.09
C THR A 87 7.07 4.65 -1.72
N ARG A 88 8.11 4.94 -0.94
CA ARG A 88 8.96 3.91 -0.39
C ARG A 88 9.36 4.24 1.04
N TYR A 89 8.81 3.48 1.96
CA TYR A 89 9.10 3.52 3.38
C TYR A 89 10.24 2.56 3.74
N ARG A 90 10.85 2.79 4.88
CA ARG A 90 11.87 1.89 5.42
C ARG A 90 11.22 0.60 5.92
N THR A 91 12.01 -0.44 5.97
CA THR A 91 11.65 -1.67 6.67
C THR A 91 12.75 -2.02 7.67
N GLU A 92 12.40 -2.68 8.74
CA GLU A 92 13.38 -3.20 9.68
C GLU A 92 14.35 -4.19 9.05
N VAL A 93 13.91 -4.86 8.00
CA VAL A 93 14.76 -5.75 7.18
C VAL A 93 16.01 -5.05 6.68
N GLU A 94 15.90 -3.80 6.22
CA GLU A 94 17.05 -3.03 5.73
C GLU A 94 17.99 -2.55 6.83
N GLN A 95 17.54 -2.53 8.06
CA GLN A 95 18.36 -2.14 9.19
C GLN A 95 19.23 -3.29 9.74
N GLY A 96 19.37 -4.36 8.99
CA GLY A 96 20.27 -5.47 9.31
C GLY A 96 19.62 -6.66 10.00
N PHE A 97 18.33 -6.64 10.24
CA PHE A 97 17.62 -7.74 10.87
C PHE A 97 17.68 -9.04 10.07
N HIS A 98 17.64 -8.95 8.74
CA HIS A 98 17.74 -10.11 7.85
C HIS A 98 19.13 -10.36 7.27
N HIS A 99 20.06 -9.44 7.47
CA HIS A 99 21.40 -9.56 6.88
C HIS A 99 22.45 -10.09 7.85
N GLY A 100 22.02 -10.60 9.01
CA GLY A 100 22.94 -11.24 9.94
C GLY A 100 24.05 -10.30 10.43
N GLY A 101 23.75 -9.02 10.60
CA GLY A 101 24.70 -8.09 11.21
C GLY A 101 25.09 -8.58 12.62
N PRO A 102 26.33 -8.32 13.06
CA PRO A 102 26.85 -8.89 14.32
C PRO A 102 26.09 -8.44 15.58
N LEU A 103 25.19 -7.47 15.46
CA LEU A 103 24.39 -6.93 16.56
C LEU A 103 22.96 -7.45 16.60
N VAL A 104 22.52 -8.15 15.54
CA VAL A 104 21.15 -8.66 15.43
C VAL A 104 21.23 -10.10 15.00
N VAL A 105 21.07 -10.99 15.96
CA VAL A 105 20.75 -12.38 15.67
C VAL A 105 19.26 -12.43 15.42
N ASP A 106 18.87 -12.57 14.18
CA ASP A 106 17.47 -12.73 13.82
C ASP A 106 17.06 -14.19 14.06
N GLU A 107 16.73 -14.48 15.29
CA GLU A 107 16.13 -15.76 15.69
C GLU A 107 14.61 -15.76 15.53
N ARG A 108 14.02 -14.65 15.09
CA ARG A 108 12.58 -14.56 14.90
C ARG A 108 12.13 -15.49 13.80
N SER A 109 11.00 -16.11 14.01
CA SER A 109 10.35 -16.98 13.06
C SER A 109 8.84 -16.81 13.11
N GLY A 110 8.17 -16.91 11.97
CA GLY A 110 6.71 -16.87 11.91
C GLY A 110 6.12 -15.64 12.59
N MET A 111 5.54 -15.80 13.77
CA MET A 111 4.88 -14.75 14.55
C MET A 111 5.73 -13.52 14.81
N GLU A 112 7.01 -13.72 15.14
CA GLU A 112 7.88 -12.62 15.51
C GLU A 112 8.22 -11.73 14.33
N LEU A 113 8.17 -12.27 13.09
CA LEU A 113 8.32 -11.49 11.86
C LEU A 113 7.10 -10.62 11.55
N MET A 114 5.95 -10.89 12.18
CA MET A 114 4.75 -10.07 12.01
C MET A 114 4.74 -8.83 12.90
N ASN A 115 5.48 -8.86 14.01
CA ASN A 115 5.59 -7.73 14.94
C ASN A 115 6.63 -6.73 14.41
N ARG A 116 6.24 -6.03 13.36
CA ARG A 116 7.10 -5.03 12.73
C ARG A 116 7.10 -3.73 13.52
N SER A 117 8.18 -2.99 13.38
CA SER A 117 8.28 -1.66 13.95
C SER A 117 7.20 -0.73 13.40
N PRO A 118 6.68 0.21 14.19
CA PRO A 118 5.81 1.27 13.70
C PRO A 118 6.47 2.19 12.66
N LEU A 119 7.80 2.14 12.48
CA LEU A 119 8.52 3.02 11.55
C LEU A 119 7.99 2.95 10.12
N GLU A 120 7.58 1.78 9.64
CA GLU A 120 7.09 1.63 8.27
C GLU A 120 5.87 2.50 8.00
N PHE A 121 4.84 2.45 8.85
CA PHE A 121 3.64 3.27 8.64
C PHE A 121 3.82 4.73 9.08
N GLU A 122 4.74 5.01 10.00
CA GLU A 122 5.11 6.39 10.36
C GLU A 122 5.90 7.07 9.24
N ASP A 123 6.72 6.33 8.48
CA ASP A 123 7.36 6.84 7.27
C ASP A 123 6.33 7.21 6.20
N GLU A 124 5.32 6.36 5.99
CA GLU A 124 4.27 6.64 5.03
C GLU A 124 3.37 7.80 5.48
N LEU A 125 3.10 7.90 6.78
CA LEU A 125 2.47 9.08 7.37
C LEU A 125 3.27 10.35 7.11
N ALA A 126 4.59 10.30 7.23
CA ALA A 126 5.47 11.43 6.96
C ALA A 126 5.39 11.85 5.48
N ILE A 127 5.35 10.89 4.55
CA ILE A 127 5.15 11.15 3.12
C ILE A 127 3.80 11.82 2.88
N LEU A 128 2.70 11.29 3.40
CA LEU A 128 1.35 11.88 3.25
C LEU A 128 1.31 13.32 3.76
N ARG A 129 1.89 13.58 4.94
CA ARG A 129 1.97 14.93 5.52
C ARG A 129 2.88 15.86 4.73
N HIS A 130 3.91 15.34 4.08
CA HIS A 130 4.81 16.14 3.25
C HIS A 130 4.14 16.49 1.93
N VAL A 131 3.54 15.53 1.26
CA VAL A 131 2.84 15.75 -0.01
C VAL A 131 1.63 16.67 0.13
N ALA A 132 0.92 16.62 1.27
CA ALA A 132 -0.20 17.50 1.56
C ALA A 132 0.17 19.01 1.58
N ARG A 133 1.46 19.36 1.64
CA ARG A 133 1.94 20.74 1.57
C ARG A 133 2.33 21.18 0.16
N HIS A 134 2.32 20.23 -0.79
CA HIS A 134 2.69 20.53 -2.16
C HIS A 134 1.61 21.39 -2.84
N PRO A 135 1.96 22.49 -3.55
CA PRO A 135 0.99 23.47 -4.08
C PRO A 135 0.05 22.92 -5.16
N ARG A 136 0.33 21.74 -5.70
CA ARG A 136 -0.50 21.05 -6.69
C ARG A 136 -1.43 20.01 -6.08
N ILE A 137 -1.44 19.84 -4.75
CA ILE A 137 -2.18 18.78 -4.07
C ILE A 137 -3.29 19.36 -3.21
N ASP A 138 -4.51 18.89 -3.42
CA ASP A 138 -5.62 19.13 -2.52
C ASP A 138 -5.49 18.24 -1.28
N ALA A 139 -5.00 18.84 -0.20
CA ALA A 139 -4.74 18.15 1.06
C ALA A 139 -6.01 17.57 1.73
N ALA A 140 -7.21 18.01 1.31
CA ALA A 140 -8.47 17.46 1.82
C ALA A 140 -8.91 16.20 1.06
N ARG A 141 -8.23 15.84 -0.04
CA ARG A 141 -8.59 14.71 -0.91
C ARG A 141 -7.42 13.77 -1.14
N LEU A 142 -6.86 13.24 -0.05
CA LEU A 142 -5.78 12.27 -0.09
C LEU A 142 -6.36 10.85 -0.03
N ALA A 143 -5.85 9.96 -0.86
CA ALA A 143 -6.18 8.54 -0.83
C ALA A 143 -4.93 7.66 -0.84
N HIS A 144 -5.11 6.40 -0.49
CA HIS A 144 -4.07 5.39 -0.45
C HIS A 144 -4.51 4.15 -1.24
N VAL A 145 -3.66 3.66 -2.12
CA VAL A 145 -3.81 2.36 -2.81
C VAL A 145 -2.59 1.52 -2.48
N GLY A 146 -2.78 0.53 -1.63
CA GLY A 146 -1.68 -0.33 -1.15
C GLY A 146 -1.91 -1.79 -1.48
N VAL A 147 -0.84 -2.47 -1.92
CA VAL A 147 -0.86 -3.90 -2.24
C VAL A 147 -0.08 -4.69 -1.19
N SER A 148 -0.63 -5.84 -0.78
CA SER A 148 0.04 -6.77 0.13
C SER A 148 0.28 -6.14 1.51
N HIS A 149 1.53 -6.10 1.97
CA HIS A 149 1.87 -5.42 3.23
C HIS A 149 1.50 -3.92 3.22
N ALA A 150 1.60 -3.24 2.08
CA ALA A 150 1.13 -1.86 1.96
C ALA A 150 -0.40 -1.75 2.09
N GLY A 151 -1.16 -2.79 1.76
CA GLY A 151 -2.58 -2.91 2.09
C GLY A 151 -2.82 -2.98 3.61
N GLU A 152 -2.01 -3.74 4.35
CA GLU A 152 -2.03 -3.74 5.82
C GLU A 152 -1.67 -2.36 6.38
N MET A 153 -0.72 -1.68 5.76
CA MET A 153 -0.30 -0.34 6.15
C MET A 153 -1.43 0.68 6.09
N LEU A 154 -2.30 0.59 5.07
CA LEU A 154 -3.50 1.41 4.99
C LEU A 154 -4.40 1.21 6.23
N PHE A 155 -4.64 -0.03 6.65
CA PHE A 155 -5.42 -0.32 7.86
C PHE A 155 -4.76 0.28 9.12
N LYS A 156 -3.45 0.15 9.25
CA LYS A 156 -2.69 0.73 10.37
C LYS A 156 -2.77 2.26 10.40
N LEU A 157 -2.58 2.90 9.24
CA LEU A 157 -2.67 4.34 9.10
C LEU A 157 -4.07 4.86 9.42
N ALA A 158 -5.11 4.27 8.81
CA ALA A 158 -6.49 4.71 8.99
C ALA A 158 -6.96 4.53 10.43
N SER A 159 -6.56 3.44 11.10
CA SER A 159 -6.96 3.21 12.51
C SER A 159 -6.22 4.09 13.50
N ARG A 160 -4.93 4.42 13.24
CA ARG A 160 -4.12 5.20 14.18
C ARG A 160 -4.17 6.71 13.96
N TYR A 161 -4.42 7.12 12.73
CA TYR A 161 -4.39 8.54 12.31
C TYR A 161 -5.66 8.89 11.53
N PRO A 162 -6.81 8.96 12.22
CA PRO A 162 -8.08 9.32 11.58
C PRO A 162 -7.95 10.60 10.75
N GLY A 163 -8.52 10.59 9.55
CA GLY A 163 -8.49 11.74 8.64
C GLY A 163 -7.17 11.95 7.88
N VAL A 164 -6.16 11.07 8.02
CA VAL A 164 -4.91 11.18 7.25
C VAL A 164 -5.13 10.88 5.75
N VAL A 165 -6.08 10.02 5.44
CA VAL A 165 -6.62 9.80 4.10
C VAL A 165 -8.13 9.95 4.14
N ARG A 166 -8.74 10.29 3.02
CA ARG A 166 -10.19 10.37 2.85
C ARG A 166 -10.82 9.08 2.34
N ALA A 167 -10.05 8.26 1.65
CA ALA A 167 -10.45 6.95 1.16
C ALA A 167 -9.23 6.05 0.97
N GLY A 168 -9.44 4.75 0.97
CA GLY A 168 -8.35 3.80 0.74
C GLY A 168 -8.77 2.55 -0.04
N VAL A 169 -7.81 1.98 -0.77
CA VAL A 169 -7.95 0.70 -1.42
C VAL A 169 -6.85 -0.23 -0.94
N ALA A 170 -7.24 -1.30 -0.26
CA ALA A 170 -6.35 -2.33 0.24
C ALA A 170 -6.44 -3.55 -0.70
N VAL A 171 -5.43 -3.70 -1.54
CA VAL A 171 -5.36 -4.81 -2.50
C VAL A 171 -4.56 -5.95 -1.90
N GLU A 172 -5.19 -7.12 -1.84
CA GLU A 172 -4.57 -8.32 -1.27
C GLU A 172 -3.88 -8.05 0.09
N PRO A 173 -4.58 -7.40 1.06
CA PRO A 173 -3.95 -6.88 2.27
C PRO A 173 -3.43 -8.00 3.17
N ALA A 174 -2.12 -8.06 3.36
CA ALA A 174 -1.47 -9.04 4.22
C ALA A 174 -1.60 -8.67 5.71
N ASN A 175 -2.84 -8.54 6.19
CA ASN A 175 -3.21 -8.04 7.53
C ASN A 175 -2.86 -8.98 8.69
N HIS A 176 -1.69 -9.60 8.65
CA HIS A 176 -1.26 -10.56 9.67
C HIS A 176 -1.12 -9.91 11.05
N GLU A 177 -0.42 -8.80 11.13
CA GLU A 177 -0.18 -8.07 12.37
C GLU A 177 -1.43 -7.28 12.79
N PHE A 178 -2.13 -6.68 11.84
CA PHE A 178 -3.34 -5.91 12.13
C PHE A 178 -4.44 -6.78 12.77
N LEU A 179 -4.55 -8.04 12.33
CA LEU A 179 -5.47 -9.03 12.88
C LEU A 179 -4.93 -9.77 14.11
N ASP A 180 -3.69 -9.51 14.52
CA ASP A 180 -2.98 -10.27 15.55
C ASP A 180 -3.09 -11.79 15.29
N LEU A 181 -2.80 -12.19 14.05
CA LEU A 181 -2.87 -13.58 13.59
C LEU A 181 -1.74 -14.40 14.17
N ARG A 182 -2.04 -15.59 14.68
CA ARG A 182 -1.09 -16.55 15.24
C ARG A 182 -0.81 -17.68 14.26
N PRO A 183 0.34 -17.66 13.53
CA PRO A 183 0.70 -18.72 12.61
C PRO A 183 1.04 -20.01 13.34
N GLU A 184 0.78 -21.13 12.68
CA GLU A 184 1.14 -22.48 13.13
C GLU A 184 2.07 -23.14 12.12
N SER A 185 2.83 -24.15 12.54
CA SER A 185 3.74 -24.86 11.63
C SER A 185 3.02 -25.49 10.44
N SER A 186 1.74 -25.83 10.59
CA SER A 186 0.90 -26.41 9.54
C SER A 186 0.49 -25.41 8.43
N ASP A 187 0.74 -24.11 8.65
CA ASP A 187 0.44 -23.08 7.65
C ASP A 187 1.48 -23.01 6.53
N PHE A 188 2.60 -23.68 6.72
CA PHE A 188 3.71 -23.66 5.78
C PHE A 188 3.85 -25.01 5.08
N VAL A 189 4.04 -24.99 3.76
CA VAL A 189 4.15 -26.19 2.95
C VAL A 189 5.43 -26.98 3.29
N ASP A 190 6.51 -26.26 3.58
CA ASP A 190 7.77 -26.87 4.00
C ASP A 190 8.50 -26.06 5.09
N ALA A 191 9.54 -26.67 5.68
CA ALA A 191 10.31 -26.05 6.74
C ALA A 191 11.10 -24.81 6.30
N ALA A 192 11.45 -24.69 5.01
CA ALA A 192 12.20 -23.57 4.47
C ALA A 192 11.32 -22.30 4.36
N GLN A 193 10.01 -22.45 4.33
CA GLN A 193 9.05 -21.36 4.30
C GLN A 193 8.71 -20.81 5.69
N ARG A 194 9.01 -21.56 6.74
CA ARG A 194 8.73 -21.12 8.11
C ARG A 194 9.49 -19.84 8.42
N GLY A 195 8.79 -18.89 9.02
CA GLY A 195 9.30 -17.53 9.23
C GLY A 195 9.08 -16.57 8.05
N ARG A 196 8.56 -17.07 6.93
CA ARG A 196 8.17 -16.28 5.75
C ARG A 196 6.66 -16.14 5.74
N VAL A 197 6.15 -15.11 6.37
CA VAL A 197 4.69 -14.91 6.56
C VAL A 197 3.93 -14.84 5.24
N GLU A 198 4.57 -14.40 4.19
CA GLU A 198 4.01 -14.32 2.85
C GLU A 198 3.70 -15.70 2.23
N GLU A 199 4.29 -16.75 2.78
CA GLU A 199 4.13 -18.14 2.29
C GLU A 199 3.13 -18.95 3.13
N MET A 200 2.41 -18.32 4.05
CA MET A 200 1.40 -18.99 4.85
C MET A 200 0.21 -19.41 4.00
N GLN A 201 -0.35 -20.60 4.27
CA GLN A 201 -1.52 -21.12 3.56
C GLN A 201 -2.80 -20.80 4.35
N MET A 202 -3.41 -19.68 4.03
CA MET A 202 -4.53 -19.06 4.76
C MET A 202 -5.74 -18.78 3.85
N HIS A 203 -6.21 -19.79 3.13
CA HIS A 203 -7.37 -19.66 2.24
C HIS A 203 -8.70 -19.57 2.98
N ASP A 204 -8.85 -20.31 4.10
CA ASP A 204 -10.11 -20.44 4.82
C ASP A 204 -10.29 -19.32 5.83
N THR A 205 -11.26 -18.45 5.58
CA THR A 205 -11.61 -17.30 6.41
C THR A 205 -11.97 -17.71 7.85
N GLN A 206 -12.66 -18.84 8.05
CA GLN A 206 -13.07 -19.29 9.39
C GLN A 206 -11.85 -19.79 10.19
N ARG A 207 -10.93 -20.48 9.51
CA ARG A 207 -9.67 -20.89 10.12
C ARG A 207 -8.83 -19.68 10.53
N VAL A 208 -8.75 -18.66 9.68
CA VAL A 208 -8.06 -17.39 9.99
C VAL A 208 -8.72 -16.72 11.20
N ARG A 209 -10.05 -16.57 11.19
CA ARG A 209 -10.82 -15.97 12.29
C ARG A 209 -10.58 -16.67 13.63
N ALA A 210 -10.51 -17.99 13.64
CA ALA A 210 -10.28 -18.78 14.86
C ALA A 210 -8.89 -18.56 15.47
N ARG A 211 -7.96 -17.98 14.73
CA ARG A 211 -6.55 -17.78 15.11
C ARG A 211 -6.15 -16.33 15.26
N CYS A 212 -7.07 -15.42 14.96
CA CYS A 212 -6.90 -13.99 15.18
C CYS A 212 -7.36 -13.60 16.57
N ASN A 213 -6.84 -12.50 17.09
CA ASN A 213 -7.44 -11.79 18.19
C ASN A 213 -8.57 -10.89 17.68
N VAL A 214 -9.75 -11.50 17.51
CA VAL A 214 -10.91 -10.84 16.88
C VAL A 214 -11.34 -9.59 17.64
N ASP A 215 -11.26 -9.59 18.98
CA ASP A 215 -11.66 -8.43 19.78
C ASP A 215 -10.70 -7.25 19.57
N LEU A 216 -9.39 -7.49 19.53
CA LEU A 216 -8.39 -6.47 19.21
C LEU A 216 -8.52 -5.99 17.76
N ALA A 217 -8.78 -6.91 16.84
CA ALA A 217 -9.01 -6.57 15.43
C ALA A 217 -10.23 -5.65 15.27
N ARG A 218 -11.34 -5.95 15.97
CA ARG A 218 -12.54 -5.09 15.98
C ARG A 218 -12.24 -3.71 16.57
N GLU A 219 -11.58 -3.64 17.70
CA GLU A 219 -11.17 -2.36 18.31
C GLU A 219 -10.40 -1.49 17.31
N ARG A 220 -9.48 -2.11 16.55
CA ARG A 220 -8.72 -1.41 15.51
C ARG A 220 -9.59 -1.01 14.31
N MET A 221 -10.53 -1.88 13.90
CA MET A 221 -11.47 -1.58 12.80
C MET A 221 -12.46 -0.47 13.17
N ASP A 222 -12.95 -0.45 14.41
CA ASP A 222 -13.86 0.59 14.91
C ASP A 222 -13.23 2.00 14.90
N ALA A 223 -11.91 2.08 14.90
CA ALA A 223 -11.19 3.34 14.78
C ALA A 223 -11.06 3.85 13.33
N ILE A 224 -11.45 3.05 12.33
CA ILE A 224 -11.38 3.42 10.90
C ILE A 224 -12.69 4.12 10.51
N ASP A 225 -12.60 5.41 10.25
CA ASP A 225 -13.74 6.29 9.93
C ASP A 225 -13.82 6.67 8.44
N VAL A 226 -12.99 6.05 7.59
CA VAL A 226 -12.91 6.35 6.16
C VAL A 226 -13.35 5.14 5.32
N PRO A 227 -13.93 5.36 4.12
CA PRO A 227 -14.26 4.28 3.21
C PRO A 227 -13.00 3.51 2.78
N ILE A 228 -13.07 2.18 2.87
CA ILE A 228 -12.00 1.29 2.38
C ILE A 228 -12.62 0.23 1.47
N MET A 229 -12.07 0.14 0.25
CA MET A 229 -12.30 -0.98 -0.65
C MET A 229 -11.23 -2.04 -0.41
N VAL A 230 -11.63 -3.26 -0.11
CA VAL A 230 -10.73 -4.42 -0.04
C VAL A 230 -10.83 -5.21 -1.33
N ILE A 231 -9.71 -5.39 -1.99
CA ILE A 231 -9.61 -6.21 -3.21
C ILE A 231 -8.87 -7.50 -2.88
N GLY A 232 -9.54 -8.63 -3.11
CA GLY A 232 -8.96 -9.96 -3.01
C GLY A 232 -8.45 -10.47 -4.37
N ARG A 233 -7.85 -11.67 -4.32
CA ARG A 233 -7.51 -12.47 -5.49
C ARG A 233 -8.02 -13.88 -5.26
N ASP A 234 -8.90 -14.34 -6.15
CA ASP A 234 -9.44 -15.69 -6.06
C ASP A 234 -8.30 -16.71 -6.09
N ASP A 235 -8.41 -17.76 -5.32
CA ASP A 235 -7.38 -18.79 -5.14
C ASP A 235 -6.02 -18.32 -4.56
N ASP A 236 -5.93 -17.06 -4.05
CA ASP A 236 -4.74 -16.63 -3.32
C ASP A 236 -4.58 -17.44 -2.02
N HIS A 237 -3.34 -17.83 -1.72
CA HIS A 237 -3.03 -18.55 -0.48
C HIS A 237 -3.35 -17.76 0.81
N LEU A 238 -3.49 -16.44 0.72
CA LEU A 238 -3.89 -15.55 1.80
C LEU A 238 -5.35 -15.03 1.69
N GLN A 239 -6.15 -15.55 0.76
CA GLN A 239 -7.51 -15.06 0.51
C GLN A 239 -8.39 -15.01 1.77
N GLY A 240 -8.22 -15.95 2.70
CA GLY A 240 -8.93 -15.93 3.97
C GLY A 240 -8.59 -14.72 4.85
N ILE A 241 -7.37 -14.21 4.79
CA ILE A 241 -6.94 -13.00 5.49
C ILE A 241 -7.61 -11.78 4.86
N PHE A 242 -7.58 -11.68 3.52
CA PHE A 242 -8.17 -10.56 2.79
C PHE A 242 -9.68 -10.49 3.07
N ARG A 243 -10.34 -11.63 2.98
CA ARG A 243 -11.78 -11.72 3.22
C ARG A 243 -12.16 -11.40 4.66
N LEU A 244 -11.41 -11.91 5.65
CA LEU A 244 -11.66 -11.60 7.06
C LEU A 244 -11.45 -10.11 7.35
N SER A 245 -10.45 -9.49 6.76
CA SER A 245 -10.20 -8.06 6.91
C SER A 245 -11.41 -7.24 6.46
N TYR A 246 -11.99 -7.59 5.30
CA TYR A 246 -13.22 -6.96 4.84
C TYR A 246 -14.40 -7.24 5.78
N GLU A 247 -14.62 -8.49 6.18
CA GLU A 247 -15.77 -8.86 7.02
C GLU A 247 -15.76 -8.11 8.36
N LEU A 248 -14.60 -8.03 9.02
CA LEU A 248 -14.46 -7.29 10.27
C LEU A 248 -14.63 -5.78 10.08
N LEU A 249 -14.08 -5.24 9.00
CA LEU A 249 -14.26 -3.83 8.69
C LEU A 249 -15.74 -3.50 8.43
N ALA A 250 -16.44 -4.34 7.67
CA ALA A 250 -17.85 -4.14 7.33
C ALA A 250 -18.79 -4.29 8.54
N GLU A 251 -18.34 -4.93 9.63
CA GLU A 251 -19.10 -4.95 10.90
C GLU A 251 -19.17 -3.54 11.54
N SER A 252 -18.18 -2.68 11.31
CA SER A 252 -18.06 -1.35 11.95
C SER A 252 -18.17 -0.19 10.97
N ASN A 253 -17.87 -0.38 9.69
CA ASN A 253 -17.80 0.67 8.69
C ASN A 253 -18.75 0.38 7.52
N ALA A 254 -19.81 1.18 7.40
CA ALA A 254 -20.82 1.02 6.36
C ALA A 254 -20.31 1.27 4.94
N ASP A 255 -19.22 2.00 4.79
CA ASP A 255 -18.59 2.34 3.50
C ASP A 255 -17.47 1.37 3.11
N ALA A 256 -17.37 0.23 3.82
CA ALA A 256 -16.50 -0.86 3.41
C ALA A 256 -17.05 -1.57 2.18
N SER A 257 -16.19 -1.86 1.21
CA SER A 257 -16.57 -2.61 0.01
C SER A 257 -15.58 -3.74 -0.30
N TRP A 258 -16.06 -4.75 -1.01
CA TRP A 258 -15.30 -5.92 -1.41
C TRP A 258 -15.39 -6.17 -2.90
N ALA A 259 -14.25 -6.46 -3.52
CA ALA A 259 -14.17 -7.04 -4.84
C ALA A 259 -13.09 -8.13 -4.87
N SER A 260 -13.20 -9.09 -5.79
CA SER A 260 -12.18 -10.12 -5.99
C SER A 260 -12.21 -10.60 -7.42
N TRP A 261 -11.06 -10.93 -7.96
CA TRP A 261 -10.91 -11.45 -9.31
C TRP A 261 -9.96 -12.64 -9.33
N ASP A 262 -10.17 -13.53 -10.29
CA ASP A 262 -9.22 -14.59 -10.60
C ASP A 262 -8.06 -14.00 -11.44
N HIS A 263 -6.84 -14.06 -10.89
CA HIS A 263 -5.62 -13.62 -11.57
C HIS A 263 -4.39 -14.36 -11.04
N PRO A 264 -3.43 -14.77 -11.90
CA PRO A 264 -2.27 -15.55 -11.45
C PRO A 264 -1.21 -14.74 -10.70
N LEU A 265 -1.19 -13.41 -10.86
CA LEU A 265 -0.15 -12.56 -10.27
C LEU A 265 -0.64 -11.87 -9.00
N HIS A 266 0.18 -11.91 -7.94
CA HIS A 266 0.00 -11.08 -6.76
C HIS A 266 0.28 -9.60 -7.10
N GLY A 267 -0.58 -8.69 -6.64
CA GLY A 267 -0.46 -7.27 -6.97
C GLY A 267 -0.84 -6.92 -8.42
N TYR A 268 -1.70 -7.71 -9.03
CA TYR A 268 -2.09 -7.59 -10.45
C TYR A 268 -2.65 -6.22 -10.84
N VAL A 269 -3.13 -5.43 -9.90
CA VAL A 269 -3.60 -4.04 -10.15
C VAL A 269 -2.47 -3.08 -10.52
N PHE A 270 -1.22 -3.53 -10.42
CA PHE A 270 -0.04 -2.78 -10.84
C PHE A 270 0.66 -3.49 -12.02
N PRO A 271 0.09 -3.43 -13.25
CA PRO A 271 0.67 -4.06 -14.41
C PRO A 271 2.09 -3.58 -14.68
N GLU A 272 2.97 -4.52 -15.06
CA GLU A 272 4.32 -4.17 -15.46
C GLU A 272 4.38 -3.64 -16.89
N CYS A 273 5.22 -2.64 -17.11
CA CYS A 273 5.57 -2.09 -18.41
C CYS A 273 6.96 -2.55 -18.85
N ASP A 274 7.14 -2.71 -20.15
CA ASP A 274 8.46 -2.95 -20.73
C ASP A 274 9.35 -1.69 -20.73
N ALA A 275 10.59 -1.81 -21.18
CA ALA A 275 11.53 -0.70 -21.25
C ALA A 275 11.08 0.46 -22.16
N ARG A 276 10.01 0.29 -22.93
CA ARG A 276 9.40 1.32 -23.79
C ARG A 276 8.15 1.92 -23.16
N GLY A 277 7.80 1.49 -21.93
CA GLY A 277 6.58 1.91 -21.25
C GLY A 277 5.31 1.23 -21.75
N GLN A 278 5.43 0.13 -22.53
CA GLN A 278 4.28 -0.60 -23.02
C GLN A 278 3.86 -1.65 -21.98
N ALA A 279 2.66 -1.50 -21.43
CA ALA A 279 2.06 -2.50 -20.55
C ALA A 279 1.31 -3.56 -21.36
N GLN A 280 1.44 -4.82 -20.98
CA GLN A 280 0.53 -5.87 -21.40
C GLN A 280 -0.51 -6.06 -20.30
N VAL A 281 -1.67 -5.46 -20.51
CA VAL A 281 -2.76 -5.44 -19.53
C VAL A 281 -3.86 -6.37 -20.01
N ASP A 282 -4.28 -7.27 -19.15
CA ASP A 282 -5.42 -8.13 -19.43
C ASP A 282 -6.75 -7.50 -18.96
N PRO A 283 -7.92 -8.05 -19.40
CA PRO A 283 -9.21 -7.50 -19.02
C PRO A 283 -9.50 -7.50 -17.51
N THR A 284 -8.91 -8.43 -16.75
CA THR A 284 -9.07 -8.52 -15.29
C THR A 284 -8.34 -7.36 -14.60
N GLN A 285 -7.13 -7.09 -15.03
CA GLN A 285 -6.35 -5.95 -14.54
C GLN A 285 -7.05 -4.62 -14.83
N ASP A 286 -7.54 -4.43 -16.06
CA ASP A 286 -8.29 -3.22 -16.42
C ASP A 286 -9.56 -3.08 -15.58
N ALA A 287 -10.35 -4.15 -15.42
CA ALA A 287 -11.57 -4.11 -14.61
C ALA A 287 -11.29 -3.77 -13.14
N ALA A 288 -10.21 -4.30 -12.56
CA ALA A 288 -9.82 -3.98 -11.19
C ALA A 288 -9.36 -2.51 -11.05
N ILE A 289 -8.59 -2.01 -12.02
CA ILE A 289 -8.16 -0.60 -12.03
C ILE A 289 -9.36 0.33 -12.23
N ASP A 290 -10.31 0.00 -13.10
CA ASP A 290 -11.55 0.76 -13.28
C ASP A 290 -12.38 0.80 -11.98
N ALA A 291 -12.46 -0.31 -11.26
CA ALA A 291 -13.13 -0.37 -9.96
C ALA A 291 -12.43 0.54 -8.93
N ILE A 292 -11.10 0.53 -8.88
CA ILE A 292 -10.31 1.44 -8.02
C ILE A 292 -10.62 2.90 -8.36
N ILE A 293 -10.54 3.28 -9.63
CA ILE A 293 -10.80 4.67 -10.06
C ILE A 293 -12.24 5.07 -9.72
N SER A 294 -13.22 4.20 -10.02
CA SER A 294 -14.63 4.47 -9.71
C SER A 294 -14.88 4.66 -8.21
N PHE A 295 -14.21 3.86 -7.36
CA PHE A 295 -14.27 4.02 -5.92
C PHE A 295 -13.67 5.36 -5.47
N LEU A 296 -12.51 5.72 -6.00
CA LEU A 296 -11.85 6.99 -5.70
C LEU A 296 -12.71 8.18 -6.15
N ASP A 297 -13.28 8.13 -7.36
CA ASP A 297 -14.16 9.18 -7.89
C ASP A 297 -15.38 9.41 -6.99
N HIS A 298 -15.95 8.32 -6.46
CA HIS A 298 -17.10 8.42 -5.55
C HIS A 298 -16.74 9.11 -4.22
N HIS A 299 -15.60 8.74 -3.63
CA HIS A 299 -15.25 9.17 -2.28
C HIS A 299 -14.36 10.41 -2.21
N LEU A 300 -13.68 10.77 -3.29
CA LEU A 300 -12.84 11.97 -3.39
C LEU A 300 -13.52 13.10 -4.17
N ALA A 301 -14.79 12.96 -4.54
CA ALA A 301 -15.55 14.06 -5.12
C ALA A 301 -15.50 15.30 -4.19
N PRO A 302 -15.44 16.52 -4.74
CA PRO A 302 -15.53 17.73 -3.92
C PRO A 302 -16.79 17.68 -3.05
N LEU A 303 -16.65 18.09 -1.79
CA LEU A 303 -17.83 18.25 -0.92
C LEU A 303 -18.70 19.36 -1.51
N ALA A 304 -19.97 19.06 -1.77
CA ALA A 304 -20.94 20.02 -2.29
C ALA A 304 -21.22 21.18 -1.33
#